data_2fd31bb654a449173618c484ba38c807
#
_entry.id   2fd31bb654a449173618c484ba38c807
#
_cell.length_a   1.000
_cell.length_b   1.000
_cell.length_c   1.000
_cell.angle_alpha   90.00
_cell.angle_beta   90.00
_cell.angle_gamma   90.00
#
_symmetry.space_group_name_H-M   'P 1'
#
loop_
_entity.id
_entity.type
_entity.pdbx_description
1 polymer ?
#
loop_
_entity_poly.entity_id
_entity_poly.type
_entity_poly.pdbx_seq_one_letter_code
_entity_poly.pdbx_strand_id
1 'polypeptide(L)'
;MNRWIWIGVLLIAAVVLYARRLGDAPVYMSPDEVIIAVDAHSVATTGRDVHGTYMPLYFKIQMRGEERSGWFMPVIFYAIALTLKVLPLSEMSARLPSVVAGISDIILIFFIVRRMFKCDWLAVAAAGMLALTPAHFILSRYALDYLYPLPFLLGWLLCVLAYLENGRLRTLFAATVLLGLGFYSYIAAVVLAPIYLLFTAALLFDARKPARDYAVAAAGFALPLLMLVPWLIVHPTAFADTAGRYELYNTGNMDALQGLRSFLSYNNLEQRAGIYWSFLNPSFLFFTGDAQMPFSTRSVGVFLMPAAILMIAGMCFAVRRPTPARLVALAGFFCAPIAAVLVPENSEIIRAAAMLPFGVLLAAMGIEALWQWGRIDRVRIVLMPLGVAVLLGGVAYGGWSLAAHHHLTSSTEPLIAAGAALCVIAFASDAISITKIAAVLLLFAMPVQFAGFSRDYFGDYRRRTSNWLGGNLRGAAIELMDREKRNHAPYIYFAQIRSTAGVADTRNRWMETYWTFYLTKYGRRDLLTRSRTFDASRVNAVPAGSLVLANIGDPSVDRLVRDGELKRVSTIVDEDGGRFFTILQR
;
A
#
# COMPACT_ATOMS: atom_id res chain seq x y z
N MET A 1 -3.01 -0.97 36.29
CA MET A 1 -3.48 0.09 35.38
C MET A 1 -4.35 -0.53 34.32
N ASN A 2 -5.53 0.02 34.04
CA ASN A 2 -6.55 -0.62 33.17
C ASN A 2 -6.02 -0.73 31.72
N ARG A 3 -5.97 -1.95 31.16
CA ARG A 3 -5.51 -2.26 29.80
C ARG A 3 -6.19 -1.41 28.72
N TRP A 4 -7.46 -1.06 28.93
CA TRP A 4 -8.24 -0.24 28.01
C TRP A 4 -7.70 1.19 27.89
N ILE A 5 -7.03 1.69 28.91
CA ILE A 5 -6.37 2.99 28.88
C ILE A 5 -5.19 2.93 27.90
N TRP A 6 -4.35 1.90 27.97
CA TRP A 6 -3.18 1.76 27.09
C TRP A 6 -3.54 1.59 25.64
N ILE A 7 -4.53 0.74 25.33
CA ILE A 7 -4.99 0.60 23.95
C ILE A 7 -5.66 1.90 23.47
N GLY A 8 -6.43 2.58 24.34
CA GLY A 8 -7.03 3.86 24.00
C GLY A 8 -5.98 4.93 23.68
N VAL A 9 -4.94 5.06 24.49
CA VAL A 9 -3.81 5.97 24.24
C VAL A 9 -3.10 5.62 22.93
N LEU A 10 -2.80 4.34 22.71
CA LEU A 10 -2.17 3.88 21.48
C LEU A 10 -3.03 4.21 20.24
N LEU A 11 -4.33 3.97 20.30
CA LEU A 11 -5.24 4.23 19.18
C LEU A 11 -5.37 5.73 18.91
N ILE A 12 -5.47 6.57 19.95
CA ILE A 12 -5.47 8.03 19.77
C ILE A 12 -4.16 8.49 19.12
N ALA A 13 -3.02 7.99 19.61
CA ALA A 13 -1.71 8.31 19.03
C ALA A 13 -1.62 7.84 17.56
N ALA A 14 -2.10 6.64 17.24
CA ALA A 14 -2.14 6.12 15.87
C ALA A 14 -3.05 6.96 14.97
N VAL A 15 -4.26 7.32 15.41
CA VAL A 15 -5.16 8.19 14.65
C VAL A 15 -4.52 9.54 14.38
N VAL A 16 -3.94 10.19 15.40
CA VAL A 16 -3.26 11.50 15.24
C VAL A 16 -2.10 11.37 14.26
N LEU A 17 -1.28 10.30 14.37
CA LEU A 17 -0.14 10.06 13.51
C LEU A 17 -0.57 9.82 12.05
N TYR A 18 -1.56 8.96 11.82
CA TYR A 18 -2.01 8.55 10.49
C TYR A 18 -2.83 9.65 9.78
N ALA A 19 -3.58 10.46 10.53
CA ALA A 19 -4.35 11.56 9.96
C ALA A 19 -3.54 12.87 9.80
N ARG A 20 -2.34 12.97 10.43
CA ARG A 20 -1.52 14.18 10.38
C ARG A 20 -1.19 14.56 8.94
N ARG A 21 -1.53 15.81 8.53
CA ARG A 21 -1.25 16.36 7.19
C ARG A 21 -1.70 15.44 6.05
N LEU A 22 -2.83 14.76 6.18
CA LEU A 22 -3.31 13.79 5.20
C LEU A 22 -3.60 14.39 3.82
N GLY A 23 -3.95 15.68 3.76
CA GLY A 23 -4.13 16.41 2.51
C GLY A 23 -2.82 16.84 1.81
N ASP A 24 -1.67 16.78 2.52
CA ASP A 24 -0.39 17.30 2.03
C ASP A 24 0.75 16.27 1.99
N ALA A 25 0.57 15.14 2.62
CA ALA A 25 1.56 14.05 2.64
C ALA A 25 0.83 12.71 2.48
N PRO A 26 0.91 12.08 1.28
CA PRO A 26 1.71 12.46 0.10
C PRO A 26 1.36 13.84 -0.47
N VAL A 27 2.35 14.48 -1.11
CA VAL A 27 2.25 15.89 -1.54
C VAL A 27 1.15 16.15 -2.55
N TYR A 28 0.99 15.27 -3.52
CA TYR A 28 -0.07 15.29 -4.55
C TYR A 28 -0.84 13.98 -4.54
N MET A 29 -1.95 13.95 -5.23
CA MET A 29 -2.65 12.71 -5.53
C MET A 29 -2.02 12.04 -6.75
N SER A 30 -1.90 10.72 -6.70
CA SER A 30 -1.55 9.94 -7.88
C SER A 30 -2.72 9.91 -8.89
N PRO A 31 -2.47 9.58 -10.17
CA PRO A 31 -3.55 9.43 -11.16
C PRO A 31 -4.65 8.47 -10.70
N ASP A 32 -4.27 7.32 -10.13
CA ASP A 32 -5.24 6.32 -9.66
C ASP A 32 -6.08 6.84 -8.49
N GLU A 33 -5.48 7.57 -7.52
CA GLU A 33 -6.23 8.20 -6.43
C GLU A 33 -7.31 9.15 -6.96
N VAL A 34 -6.97 9.95 -7.99
CA VAL A 34 -7.89 10.93 -8.57
C VAL A 34 -9.04 10.24 -9.31
N ILE A 35 -8.72 9.20 -10.09
CA ILE A 35 -9.73 8.40 -10.82
C ILE A 35 -10.71 7.78 -9.81
N ILE A 36 -10.18 7.11 -8.78
CA ILE A 36 -10.99 6.49 -7.73
C ILE A 36 -11.86 7.54 -7.01
N ALA A 37 -11.29 8.70 -6.66
CA ALA A 37 -12.01 9.75 -5.94
C ALA A 37 -13.14 10.38 -6.78
N VAL A 38 -12.93 10.59 -8.08
CA VAL A 38 -13.96 11.14 -8.98
C VAL A 38 -15.09 10.15 -9.20
N ASP A 39 -14.78 8.88 -9.41
CA ASP A 39 -15.77 7.82 -9.53
C ASP A 39 -16.57 7.63 -8.22
N ALA A 40 -15.88 7.57 -7.09
CA ALA A 40 -16.52 7.50 -5.77
C ALA A 40 -17.42 8.71 -5.49
N HIS A 41 -17.01 9.91 -5.94
CA HIS A 41 -17.86 11.11 -5.83
C HIS A 41 -19.11 10.99 -6.70
N SER A 42 -18.99 10.46 -7.93
CA SER A 42 -20.15 10.19 -8.80
C SER A 42 -21.12 9.22 -8.11
N VAL A 43 -20.61 8.10 -7.57
CA VAL A 43 -21.43 7.14 -6.81
C VAL A 43 -22.07 7.80 -5.58
N ALA A 44 -21.33 8.62 -4.83
CA ALA A 44 -21.85 9.30 -3.66
C ALA A 44 -23.01 10.24 -3.97
N THR A 45 -22.97 10.90 -5.12
CA THR A 45 -23.96 11.92 -5.50
C THR A 45 -25.13 11.38 -6.33
N THR A 46 -24.89 10.39 -7.18
CA THR A 46 -25.87 9.89 -8.15
C THR A 46 -26.22 8.41 -7.98
N GLY A 47 -25.47 7.65 -7.19
CA GLY A 47 -25.54 6.18 -7.15
C GLY A 47 -24.96 5.49 -8.39
N ARG A 48 -24.33 6.25 -9.30
CA ARG A 48 -23.77 5.74 -10.56
C ARG A 48 -22.29 6.09 -10.67
N ASP A 49 -21.52 5.22 -11.34
CA ASP A 49 -20.15 5.54 -11.72
C ASP A 49 -20.09 6.64 -12.80
N VAL A 50 -18.90 7.05 -13.20
CA VAL A 50 -18.70 8.07 -14.26
C VAL A 50 -19.17 7.59 -15.65
N HIS A 51 -19.39 6.29 -15.84
CA HIS A 51 -19.91 5.69 -17.06
C HIS A 51 -21.43 5.52 -17.03
N GLY A 52 -22.09 5.87 -15.91
CA GLY A 52 -23.55 5.78 -15.73
C GLY A 52 -24.06 4.43 -15.20
N THR A 53 -23.19 3.48 -14.87
CA THR A 53 -23.56 2.18 -14.30
C THR A 53 -24.02 2.34 -12.85
N TYR A 54 -25.22 1.86 -12.53
CA TYR A 54 -25.76 1.94 -11.17
C TYR A 54 -25.11 0.90 -10.26
N MET A 55 -24.55 1.33 -9.13
CA MET A 55 -23.94 0.51 -8.10
C MET A 55 -23.08 -0.65 -8.67
N PRO A 56 -22.04 -0.37 -9.48
CA PRO A 56 -21.27 -1.40 -10.18
C PRO A 56 -20.54 -2.33 -9.20
N LEU A 57 -20.52 -3.66 -9.49
CA LEU A 57 -19.72 -4.60 -8.70
C LEU A 57 -18.23 -4.43 -8.92
N TYR A 58 -17.81 -4.04 -10.12
CA TYR A 58 -16.44 -3.64 -10.46
C TYR A 58 -16.48 -2.34 -11.24
N PHE A 59 -15.47 -1.51 -11.02
CA PHE A 59 -15.36 -0.21 -11.71
C PHE A 59 -14.50 -0.35 -12.95
N LYS A 60 -15.06 0.04 -14.10
CA LYS A 60 -14.34 -0.01 -15.36
C LYS A 60 -13.47 1.23 -15.49
N ILE A 61 -12.16 1.06 -15.51
CA ILE A 61 -11.23 2.14 -15.83
C ILE A 61 -10.71 1.90 -17.24
N GLN A 62 -11.10 2.78 -18.15
CA GLN A 62 -10.63 2.79 -19.51
C GLN A 62 -9.83 4.06 -19.73
N MET A 63 -8.53 3.96 -19.84
CA MET A 63 -7.66 5.07 -20.23
C MET A 63 -7.79 5.29 -21.75
N ARG A 64 -7.88 6.56 -22.17
CA ARG A 64 -8.04 6.90 -23.61
C ARG A 64 -6.76 6.49 -24.34
N GLY A 65 -6.86 5.54 -25.27
CA GLY A 65 -5.74 4.99 -26.01
C GLY A 65 -5.25 3.64 -25.52
N GLU A 66 -5.74 3.11 -24.40
CA GLU A 66 -5.58 1.71 -24.06
C GLU A 66 -6.63 0.88 -24.79
N GLU A 67 -6.18 -0.14 -25.52
CA GLU A 67 -7.07 -1.10 -26.18
C GLU A 67 -7.79 -1.99 -25.17
N ARG A 68 -7.26 -2.09 -23.93
CA ARG A 68 -7.75 -2.97 -22.87
C ARG A 68 -8.33 -2.18 -21.72
N SER A 69 -9.55 -2.53 -21.32
CA SER A 69 -10.20 -2.02 -20.12
C SER A 69 -9.59 -2.68 -18.87
N GLY A 70 -9.38 -1.89 -17.82
CA GLY A 70 -9.08 -2.43 -16.48
C GLY A 70 -10.35 -2.50 -15.63
N TRP A 71 -10.43 -3.51 -14.76
CA TRP A 71 -11.48 -3.66 -13.77
C TRP A 71 -10.88 -3.44 -12.38
N PHE A 72 -11.39 -2.45 -11.66
CA PHE A 72 -10.95 -2.11 -10.31
C PHE A 72 -11.91 -2.68 -9.27
N MET A 73 -11.34 -3.08 -8.14
CA MET A 73 -12.06 -3.69 -7.03
C MET A 73 -12.94 -2.66 -6.30
N PRO A 74 -14.19 -3.03 -5.91
CA PRO A 74 -15.20 -2.05 -5.51
C PRO A 74 -15.01 -1.46 -4.11
N VAL A 75 -14.35 -2.17 -3.18
CA VAL A 75 -14.39 -1.82 -1.76
C VAL A 75 -13.90 -0.40 -1.49
N ILE A 76 -12.81 0.04 -2.12
CA ILE A 76 -12.29 1.39 -1.94
C ILE A 76 -13.25 2.45 -2.47
N PHE A 77 -13.87 2.24 -3.64
CA PHE A 77 -14.80 3.21 -4.23
C PHE A 77 -15.99 3.46 -3.31
N TYR A 78 -16.58 2.38 -2.79
CA TYR A 78 -17.69 2.50 -1.84
C TYR A 78 -17.27 3.07 -0.50
N ALA A 79 -16.08 2.75 0.01
CA ALA A 79 -15.55 3.34 1.24
C ALA A 79 -15.37 4.86 1.10
N ILE A 80 -14.80 5.33 -0.02
CA ILE A 80 -14.65 6.76 -0.31
C ILE A 80 -16.02 7.38 -0.56
N ALA A 81 -16.91 6.74 -1.35
CA ALA A 81 -18.26 7.26 -1.60
C ALA A 81 -19.04 7.47 -0.30
N LEU A 82 -18.94 6.52 0.65
CA LEU A 82 -19.56 6.66 1.96
C LEU A 82 -19.01 7.86 2.74
N THR A 83 -17.70 8.08 2.70
CA THR A 83 -17.06 9.25 3.32
C THR A 83 -17.52 10.55 2.67
N LEU A 84 -17.67 10.57 1.34
CA LEU A 84 -18.11 11.74 0.58
C LEU A 84 -19.61 12.03 0.71
N LYS A 85 -20.40 11.15 1.32
CA LYS A 85 -21.77 11.46 1.78
C LYS A 85 -21.79 12.48 2.92
N VAL A 86 -20.70 12.55 3.70
CA VAL A 86 -20.61 13.37 4.92
C VAL A 86 -19.60 14.51 4.75
N LEU A 87 -18.51 14.28 4.02
CA LEU A 87 -17.42 15.24 3.83
C LEU A 87 -17.37 15.72 2.37
N PRO A 88 -16.98 16.98 2.12
CA PRO A 88 -16.77 17.45 0.74
C PRO A 88 -15.59 16.74 0.09
N LEU A 89 -15.57 16.67 -1.24
CA LEU A 89 -14.49 16.11 -2.02
C LEU A 89 -13.19 16.89 -1.79
N SER A 90 -12.17 16.19 -1.32
CA SER A 90 -10.82 16.71 -1.10
C SER A 90 -9.82 15.55 -1.04
N GLU A 91 -8.51 15.86 -1.12
CA GLU A 91 -7.44 14.87 -0.94
C GLU A 91 -7.56 14.15 0.40
N MET A 92 -7.86 14.90 1.46
CA MET A 92 -8.04 14.36 2.80
C MET A 92 -9.24 13.41 2.89
N SER A 93 -10.40 13.81 2.39
CA SER A 93 -11.62 12.99 2.47
C SER A 93 -11.52 11.72 1.61
N ALA A 94 -10.79 11.77 0.49
CA ALA A 94 -10.51 10.58 -0.33
C ALA A 94 -9.57 9.58 0.39
N ARG A 95 -8.58 10.07 1.14
CA ARG A 95 -7.58 9.24 1.86
C ARG A 95 -8.06 8.72 3.21
N LEU A 96 -9.06 9.36 3.82
CA LEU A 96 -9.54 9.03 5.16
C LEU A 96 -9.97 7.56 5.31
N PRO A 97 -10.67 6.92 4.37
CA PRO A 97 -11.03 5.50 4.47
C PRO A 97 -9.83 4.56 4.61
N SER A 98 -8.70 4.86 3.93
CA SER A 98 -7.48 4.07 4.05
C SER A 98 -6.84 4.21 5.45
N VAL A 99 -6.92 5.40 6.05
CA VAL A 99 -6.54 5.59 7.46
C VAL A 99 -7.41 4.73 8.39
N VAL A 100 -8.73 4.70 8.16
CA VAL A 100 -9.65 3.86 8.94
C VAL A 100 -9.32 2.37 8.79
N ALA A 101 -9.01 1.92 7.59
CA ALA A 101 -8.56 0.54 7.33
C ALA A 101 -7.27 0.24 8.12
N GLY A 102 -6.26 1.11 8.07
CA GLY A 102 -5.00 0.92 8.81
C GLY A 102 -5.19 0.92 10.33
N ILE A 103 -6.08 1.75 10.87
CA ILE A 103 -6.42 1.72 12.30
C ILE A 103 -7.16 0.43 12.67
N SER A 104 -8.02 -0.07 11.78
CA SER A 104 -8.69 -1.36 11.97
C SER A 104 -7.70 -2.52 12.06
N ASP A 105 -6.63 -2.50 11.24
CA ASP A 105 -5.55 -3.49 11.29
C ASP A 105 -4.83 -3.47 12.65
N ILE A 106 -4.54 -2.29 13.19
CA ILE A 106 -3.91 -2.12 14.51
C ILE A 106 -4.79 -2.69 15.62
N ILE A 107 -6.10 -2.46 15.55
CA ILE A 107 -7.07 -3.02 16.49
C ILE A 107 -7.13 -4.55 16.38
N LEU A 108 -7.19 -5.07 15.16
CA LEU A 108 -7.31 -6.51 14.91
C LEU A 108 -6.05 -7.26 15.36
N ILE A 109 -4.86 -6.74 15.09
CA ILE A 109 -3.59 -7.32 15.59
C ILE A 109 -3.57 -7.39 17.12
N PHE A 110 -4.03 -6.34 17.80
CA PHE A 110 -4.14 -6.38 19.26
C PHE A 110 -4.97 -7.58 19.73
N PHE A 111 -6.16 -7.77 19.16
CA PHE A 111 -7.03 -8.87 19.56
C PHE A 111 -6.47 -10.25 19.19
N ILE A 112 -5.79 -10.37 18.03
CA ILE A 112 -5.16 -11.62 17.59
C ILE A 112 -4.04 -12.00 18.55
N VAL A 113 -3.08 -11.10 18.83
CA VAL A 113 -1.95 -11.39 19.72
C VAL A 113 -2.41 -11.66 21.14
N ARG A 114 -3.40 -10.90 21.63
CA ARG A 114 -4.00 -11.14 22.93
C ARG A 114 -4.63 -12.53 23.01
N ARG A 115 -5.27 -13.00 21.92
CA ARG A 115 -5.85 -14.35 21.87
C ARG A 115 -4.78 -15.43 21.83
N MET A 116 -3.70 -15.23 21.05
CA MET A 116 -2.62 -16.19 20.90
C MET A 116 -1.81 -16.40 22.20
N PHE A 117 -1.55 -15.31 22.93
CA PHE A 117 -0.61 -15.33 24.08
C PHE A 117 -1.28 -15.07 25.43
N LYS A 118 -2.53 -14.67 25.47
CA LYS A 118 -3.29 -14.27 26.68
C LYS A 118 -2.55 -13.18 27.49
N CYS A 119 -1.82 -12.30 26.80
CA CYS A 119 -0.92 -11.29 27.38
C CYS A 119 -1.26 -9.91 26.82
N ASP A 120 -1.79 -9.01 27.66
CA ASP A 120 -2.25 -7.69 27.24
C ASP A 120 -1.10 -6.76 26.82
N TRP A 121 0.03 -6.76 27.55
CA TRP A 121 1.15 -5.88 27.18
C TRP A 121 1.80 -6.27 25.84
N LEU A 122 1.90 -7.58 25.55
CA LEU A 122 2.42 -8.07 24.28
C LEU A 122 1.48 -7.70 23.13
N ALA A 123 0.16 -7.74 23.37
CA ALA A 123 -0.82 -7.31 22.38
C ALA A 123 -0.73 -5.80 22.09
N VAL A 124 -0.52 -4.96 23.12
CA VAL A 124 -0.25 -3.52 22.94
C VAL A 124 1.06 -3.30 22.18
N ALA A 125 2.11 -4.03 22.53
CA ALA A 125 3.40 -3.95 21.82
C ALA A 125 3.25 -4.32 20.34
N ALA A 126 2.51 -5.40 20.02
CA ALA A 126 2.26 -5.81 18.64
C ALA A 126 1.45 -4.78 17.86
N ALA A 127 0.41 -4.22 18.47
CA ALA A 127 -0.37 -3.13 17.87
C ALA A 127 0.49 -1.88 17.61
N GLY A 128 1.37 -1.53 18.56
CA GLY A 128 2.37 -0.47 18.41
C GLY A 128 3.38 -0.76 17.30
N MET A 129 3.88 -2.00 17.20
CA MET A 129 4.79 -2.40 16.12
C MET A 129 4.14 -2.23 14.74
N LEU A 130 2.87 -2.63 14.58
CA LEU A 130 2.16 -2.44 13.31
C LEU A 130 1.96 -0.95 13.01
N ALA A 131 1.56 -0.16 14.02
CA ALA A 131 1.39 1.29 13.88
C ALA A 131 2.69 2.02 13.47
N LEU A 132 3.84 1.48 13.89
CA LEU A 132 5.17 2.01 13.57
C LEU A 132 5.83 1.29 12.37
N THR A 133 5.13 0.41 11.65
CA THR A 133 5.66 -0.23 10.45
C THR A 133 5.62 0.76 9.27
N PRO A 134 6.78 1.15 8.68
CA PRO A 134 6.84 2.22 7.68
C PRO A 134 5.93 1.98 6.47
N ALA A 135 5.96 0.76 5.90
CA ALA A 135 5.12 0.44 4.75
C ALA A 135 3.62 0.49 5.08
N HIS A 136 3.21 -0.03 6.25
CA HIS A 136 1.82 0.05 6.69
C HIS A 136 1.36 1.50 6.86
N PHE A 137 2.20 2.33 7.49
CA PHE A 137 1.94 3.76 7.65
C PHE A 137 1.79 4.46 6.28
N ILE A 138 2.71 4.24 5.34
CA ILE A 138 2.65 4.86 4.00
C ILE A 138 1.38 4.43 3.26
N LEU A 139 1.12 3.12 3.16
CA LEU A 139 -0.03 2.59 2.42
C LEU A 139 -1.38 3.05 2.98
N SER A 140 -1.48 3.25 4.29
CA SER A 140 -2.68 3.79 4.95
C SER A 140 -2.99 5.24 4.58
N ARG A 141 -2.10 5.94 3.90
CA ARG A 141 -2.22 7.37 3.60
C ARG A 141 -2.49 7.68 2.13
N TYR A 142 -2.63 6.65 1.30
CA TYR A 142 -3.07 6.75 -0.10
C TYR A 142 -4.53 6.35 -0.25
N ALA A 143 -5.26 7.02 -1.14
CA ALA A 143 -6.61 6.61 -1.55
C ALA A 143 -6.52 5.48 -2.60
N LEU A 144 -5.83 4.39 -2.24
CA LEU A 144 -5.56 3.23 -3.08
C LEU A 144 -5.98 1.94 -2.35
N ASP A 145 -6.33 0.91 -3.09
CA ASP A 145 -6.93 -0.33 -2.57
C ASP A 145 -5.92 -1.32 -1.95
N TYR A 146 -4.64 -1.01 -1.93
CA TYR A 146 -3.55 -1.93 -1.55
C TYR A 146 -3.62 -2.45 -0.11
N LEU A 147 -4.14 -1.64 0.82
CA LEU A 147 -4.26 -2.01 2.24
C LEU A 147 -5.58 -2.71 2.58
N TYR A 148 -6.60 -2.54 1.73
CA TYR A 148 -7.96 -3.01 2.05
C TYR A 148 -8.13 -4.52 2.24
N PRO A 149 -7.29 -5.42 1.71
CA PRO A 149 -7.34 -6.84 2.07
C PRO A 149 -7.06 -7.12 3.55
N LEU A 150 -6.24 -6.29 4.22
CA LEU A 150 -5.71 -6.60 5.54
C LEU A 150 -6.80 -6.68 6.62
N PRO A 151 -7.76 -5.76 6.74
CA PRO A 151 -8.83 -5.88 7.73
C PRO A 151 -9.64 -7.18 7.58
N PHE A 152 -9.90 -7.62 6.34
CA PHE A 152 -10.61 -8.86 6.08
C PHE A 152 -9.79 -10.09 6.46
N LEU A 153 -8.49 -10.08 6.10
CA LEU A 153 -7.55 -11.14 6.43
C LEU A 153 -7.36 -11.27 7.94
N LEU A 154 -7.15 -10.16 8.63
CA LEU A 154 -6.98 -10.15 10.08
C LEU A 154 -8.28 -10.52 10.80
N GLY A 155 -9.43 -10.05 10.30
CA GLY A 155 -10.75 -10.45 10.78
C GLY A 155 -10.98 -11.94 10.61
N TRP A 156 -10.60 -12.52 9.46
CA TRP A 156 -10.61 -13.96 9.24
C TRP A 156 -9.76 -14.69 10.29
N LEU A 157 -8.51 -14.29 10.47
CA LEU A 157 -7.62 -14.94 11.44
C LEU A 157 -8.16 -14.89 12.86
N LEU A 158 -8.65 -13.72 13.29
CA LEU A 158 -9.27 -13.54 14.60
C LEU A 158 -10.49 -14.47 14.80
N CYS A 159 -11.35 -14.57 13.79
CA CYS A 159 -12.54 -15.43 13.85
C CYS A 159 -12.17 -16.92 13.82
N VAL A 160 -11.18 -17.34 13.01
CA VAL A 160 -10.71 -18.73 12.99
C VAL A 160 -10.13 -19.13 14.34
N LEU A 161 -9.27 -18.28 14.94
CA LEU A 161 -8.75 -18.54 16.29
C LEU A 161 -9.86 -18.61 17.33
N ALA A 162 -10.90 -17.75 17.20
CA ALA A 162 -12.06 -17.81 18.07
C ALA A 162 -12.85 -19.10 17.90
N TYR A 163 -13.01 -19.58 16.66
CA TYR A 163 -13.68 -20.85 16.38
C TYR A 163 -12.92 -22.04 16.96
N LEU A 164 -11.60 -22.07 16.82
CA LEU A 164 -10.77 -23.16 17.40
C LEU A 164 -10.90 -23.25 18.93
N GLU A 165 -11.15 -22.11 19.60
CA GLU A 165 -11.36 -22.08 21.07
C GLU A 165 -12.79 -22.47 21.48
N ASN A 166 -13.81 -22.00 20.75
CA ASN A 166 -15.21 -22.09 21.20
C ASN A 166 -16.11 -23.07 20.41
N GLY A 167 -15.63 -23.58 19.25
CA GLY A 167 -16.33 -24.51 18.38
C GLY A 167 -17.60 -23.97 17.71
N ARG A 168 -17.86 -22.66 17.75
CA ARG A 168 -19.09 -22.05 17.23
C ARG A 168 -19.06 -21.91 15.72
N LEU A 169 -19.91 -22.65 15.01
CA LEU A 169 -19.98 -22.64 13.53
C LEU A 169 -20.25 -21.25 12.94
N ARG A 170 -21.04 -20.41 13.60
CA ARG A 170 -21.27 -19.02 13.16
C ARG A 170 -19.99 -18.20 13.12
N THR A 171 -19.02 -18.48 14.00
CA THR A 171 -17.73 -17.80 14.01
C THR A 171 -16.85 -18.28 12.84
N LEU A 172 -16.88 -19.58 12.52
CA LEU A 172 -16.22 -20.15 11.35
C LEU A 172 -16.82 -19.59 10.04
N PHE A 173 -18.17 -19.56 9.98
CA PHE A 173 -18.88 -18.96 8.84
C PHE A 173 -18.48 -17.49 8.65
N ALA A 174 -18.50 -16.68 9.72
CA ALA A 174 -18.08 -15.28 9.66
C ALA A 174 -16.63 -15.13 9.20
N ALA A 175 -15.72 -16.00 9.64
CA ALA A 175 -14.33 -15.99 9.20
C ALA A 175 -14.22 -16.14 7.68
N THR A 176 -14.90 -17.12 7.11
CA THR A 176 -14.81 -17.39 5.67
C THR A 176 -15.63 -16.41 4.82
N VAL A 177 -16.72 -15.84 5.35
CA VAL A 177 -17.43 -14.69 4.75
C VAL A 177 -16.47 -13.49 4.62
N LEU A 178 -15.67 -13.21 5.65
CA LEU A 178 -14.67 -12.13 5.57
C LEU A 178 -13.63 -12.38 4.46
N LEU A 179 -13.17 -13.61 4.23
CA LEU A 179 -12.31 -13.94 3.10
C LEU A 179 -13.02 -13.72 1.76
N GLY A 180 -14.28 -14.14 1.64
CA GLY A 180 -15.08 -13.94 0.43
C GLY A 180 -15.36 -12.46 0.14
N LEU A 181 -15.59 -11.64 1.16
CA LEU A 181 -15.69 -10.17 1.02
C LEU A 181 -14.34 -9.54 0.67
N GLY A 182 -13.27 -10.02 1.32
CA GLY A 182 -11.89 -9.58 1.03
C GLY A 182 -11.48 -9.79 -0.42
N PHE A 183 -12.08 -10.77 -1.12
CA PHE A 183 -11.87 -11.02 -2.55
C PHE A 183 -12.12 -9.76 -3.41
N TYR A 184 -13.06 -8.91 -3.01
CA TYR A 184 -13.42 -7.67 -3.70
C TYR A 184 -12.62 -6.44 -3.26
N SER A 185 -11.60 -6.62 -2.43
CA SER A 185 -10.87 -5.50 -1.83
C SER A 185 -9.67 -5.04 -2.65
N TYR A 186 -8.94 -5.98 -3.26
CA TYR A 186 -7.76 -5.72 -4.10
C TYR A 186 -7.45 -6.95 -4.96
N ILE A 187 -6.82 -6.75 -6.11
CA ILE A 187 -6.53 -7.86 -7.04
C ILE A 187 -5.67 -8.98 -6.41
N ALA A 188 -4.72 -8.65 -5.54
CA ALA A 188 -3.93 -9.66 -4.84
C ALA A 188 -4.78 -10.56 -3.92
N ALA A 189 -5.89 -10.06 -3.40
CA ALA A 189 -6.79 -10.84 -2.55
C ALA A 189 -7.51 -11.95 -3.32
N VAL A 190 -7.67 -11.83 -4.64
CA VAL A 190 -8.21 -12.89 -5.50
C VAL A 190 -7.36 -14.17 -5.40
N VAL A 191 -6.05 -14.01 -5.25
CA VAL A 191 -5.11 -15.12 -5.09
C VAL A 191 -4.99 -15.54 -3.62
N LEU A 192 -4.90 -14.57 -2.72
CA LEU A 192 -4.64 -14.84 -1.30
C LEU A 192 -5.84 -15.44 -0.57
N ALA A 193 -7.08 -15.02 -0.87
CA ALA A 193 -8.26 -15.51 -0.17
C ALA A 193 -8.47 -17.03 -0.32
N PRO A 194 -8.31 -17.67 -1.50
CA PRO A 194 -8.27 -19.13 -1.62
C PRO A 194 -7.16 -19.79 -0.81
N ILE A 195 -5.96 -19.20 -0.75
CA ILE A 195 -4.84 -19.73 0.06
C ILE A 195 -5.20 -19.74 1.54
N TYR A 196 -5.82 -18.68 2.06
CA TYR A 196 -6.25 -18.62 3.45
C TYR A 196 -7.46 -19.51 3.73
N LEU A 197 -8.30 -19.79 2.72
CA LEU A 197 -9.33 -20.83 2.83
C LEU A 197 -8.69 -22.22 2.98
N LEU A 198 -7.61 -22.52 2.22
CA LEU A 198 -6.83 -23.75 2.41
C LEU A 198 -6.19 -23.83 3.80
N PHE A 199 -5.70 -22.69 4.35
CA PHE A 199 -5.25 -22.67 5.75
C PHE A 199 -6.38 -22.99 6.71
N THR A 200 -7.59 -22.49 6.45
CA THR A 200 -8.78 -22.86 7.25
C THR A 200 -9.01 -24.36 7.19
N ALA A 201 -9.00 -24.97 6.00
CA ALA A 201 -9.17 -26.41 5.83
C ALA A 201 -8.06 -27.21 6.55
N ALA A 202 -6.80 -26.77 6.47
CA ALA A 202 -5.69 -27.41 7.20
C ALA A 202 -5.86 -27.33 8.72
N LEU A 203 -6.33 -26.19 9.24
CA LEU A 203 -6.64 -26.02 10.67
C LEU A 203 -7.80 -26.91 11.14
N LEU A 204 -8.84 -27.07 10.30
CA LEU A 204 -9.94 -27.98 10.57
C LEU A 204 -9.47 -29.44 10.58
N PHE A 205 -8.55 -29.78 9.66
CA PHE A 205 -7.96 -31.11 9.58
C PHE A 205 -7.11 -31.44 10.81
N ASP A 206 -6.21 -30.55 11.20
CA ASP A 206 -5.39 -30.68 12.41
C ASP A 206 -6.25 -30.84 13.67
N ALA A 207 -7.32 -30.03 13.77
CA ALA A 207 -8.29 -30.10 14.85
C ALA A 207 -9.30 -31.26 14.74
N ARG A 208 -9.17 -32.15 13.73
CA ARG A 208 -10.04 -33.32 13.46
C ARG A 208 -11.52 -32.96 13.44
N LYS A 209 -11.89 -31.86 12.79
CA LYS A 209 -13.27 -31.38 12.72
C LYS A 209 -14.13 -32.21 11.73
N PRO A 210 -15.44 -32.33 11.97
CA PRO A 210 -16.32 -33.08 11.09
C PRO A 210 -16.55 -32.41 9.74
N ALA A 211 -17.00 -33.14 8.72
CA ALA A 211 -17.27 -32.64 7.36
C ALA A 211 -18.23 -31.44 7.33
N ARG A 212 -19.15 -31.35 8.28
CA ARG A 212 -20.05 -30.21 8.44
C ARG A 212 -19.29 -28.88 8.55
N ASP A 213 -18.16 -28.84 9.25
CA ASP A 213 -17.39 -27.61 9.48
C ASP A 213 -16.72 -27.14 8.19
N TYR A 214 -16.23 -28.08 7.37
CA TYR A 214 -15.74 -27.77 6.03
C TYR A 214 -16.84 -27.23 5.11
N ALA A 215 -18.05 -27.83 5.16
CA ALA A 215 -19.19 -27.34 4.40
C ALA A 215 -19.58 -25.90 4.83
N VAL A 216 -19.56 -25.61 6.15
CA VAL A 216 -19.82 -24.26 6.66
C VAL A 216 -18.74 -23.27 6.20
N ALA A 217 -17.46 -23.67 6.22
CA ALA A 217 -16.38 -22.83 5.75
C ALA A 217 -16.48 -22.54 4.24
N ALA A 218 -16.77 -23.56 3.44
CA ALA A 218 -16.98 -23.41 2.01
C ALA A 218 -18.20 -22.52 1.68
N ALA A 219 -19.32 -22.73 2.38
CA ALA A 219 -20.53 -21.92 2.21
C ALA A 219 -20.31 -20.45 2.58
N GLY A 220 -19.59 -20.19 3.69
CA GLY A 220 -19.26 -18.83 4.10
C GLY A 220 -18.39 -18.10 3.07
N PHE A 221 -17.38 -18.78 2.51
CA PHE A 221 -16.53 -18.22 1.47
C PHE A 221 -17.29 -17.98 0.16
N ALA A 222 -18.12 -18.96 -0.25
CA ALA A 222 -18.87 -18.89 -1.50
C ALA A 222 -19.96 -17.81 -1.50
N LEU A 223 -20.57 -17.53 -0.34
CA LEU A 223 -21.73 -16.64 -0.25
C LEU A 223 -21.47 -15.24 -0.86
N PRO A 224 -20.42 -14.50 -0.50
CA PRO A 224 -20.13 -13.24 -1.17
C PRO A 224 -19.81 -13.40 -2.66
N LEU A 225 -19.19 -14.52 -3.06
CA LEU A 225 -18.80 -14.76 -4.45
C LEU A 225 -20.00 -15.07 -5.36
N LEU A 226 -21.18 -15.35 -4.83
CA LEU A 226 -22.40 -15.50 -5.62
C LEU A 226 -22.71 -14.24 -6.45
N MET A 227 -22.31 -13.06 -5.98
CA MET A 227 -22.48 -11.80 -6.73
C MET A 227 -21.61 -11.76 -8.00
N LEU A 228 -20.51 -12.52 -8.05
CA LEU A 228 -19.63 -12.59 -9.20
C LEU A 228 -20.27 -13.33 -10.38
N VAL A 229 -21.14 -14.31 -10.12
CA VAL A 229 -21.73 -15.15 -11.15
C VAL A 229 -22.56 -14.32 -12.18
N PRO A 230 -23.59 -13.53 -11.78
CA PRO A 230 -24.32 -12.70 -12.71
C PRO A 230 -23.44 -11.63 -13.37
N TRP A 231 -22.44 -11.12 -12.65
CA TRP A 231 -21.53 -10.13 -13.20
C TRP A 231 -20.67 -10.70 -14.32
N LEU A 232 -20.11 -11.92 -14.17
CA LEU A 232 -19.32 -12.61 -15.21
C LEU A 232 -20.17 -12.99 -16.44
N ILE A 233 -21.45 -13.29 -16.25
CA ILE A 233 -22.37 -13.57 -17.37
C ILE A 233 -22.53 -12.31 -18.24
N VAL A 234 -22.61 -11.14 -17.60
CA VAL A 234 -22.74 -9.85 -18.32
C VAL A 234 -21.39 -9.37 -18.91
N HIS A 235 -20.27 -9.75 -18.29
CA HIS A 235 -18.93 -9.32 -18.69
C HIS A 235 -18.02 -10.54 -19.00
N PRO A 236 -18.27 -11.29 -20.07
CA PRO A 236 -17.58 -12.56 -20.34
C PRO A 236 -16.08 -12.39 -20.65
N THR A 237 -15.65 -11.20 -21.08
CA THR A 237 -14.24 -10.88 -21.38
C THR A 237 -13.43 -10.47 -20.16
N ALA A 238 -14.06 -10.23 -19.01
CA ALA A 238 -13.41 -9.63 -17.85
C ALA A 238 -12.19 -10.40 -17.34
N PHE A 239 -12.22 -11.73 -17.44
CA PHE A 239 -11.06 -12.56 -17.10
C PHE A 239 -9.89 -12.34 -18.07
N ALA A 240 -10.16 -12.35 -19.39
CA ALA A 240 -9.15 -12.12 -20.41
C ALA A 240 -8.61 -10.68 -20.35
N ASP A 241 -9.46 -9.69 -20.10
CA ASP A 241 -9.07 -8.29 -19.92
C ASP A 241 -8.11 -8.15 -18.72
N THR A 242 -8.45 -8.79 -17.60
CA THR A 242 -7.62 -8.78 -16.38
C THR A 242 -6.30 -9.52 -16.61
N ALA A 243 -6.34 -10.72 -17.19
CA ALA A 243 -5.14 -11.51 -17.47
C ALA A 243 -4.20 -10.77 -18.45
N GLY A 244 -4.75 -10.09 -19.45
CA GLY A 244 -3.99 -9.30 -20.39
C GLY A 244 -3.41 -8.02 -19.80
N ARG A 245 -4.14 -7.36 -18.88
CA ARG A 245 -3.65 -6.16 -18.17
C ARG A 245 -2.43 -6.47 -17.30
N TYR A 246 -2.44 -7.61 -16.62
CA TYR A 246 -1.34 -8.04 -15.75
C TYR A 246 -0.30 -8.91 -16.45
N GLU A 247 -0.35 -9.01 -17.77
CA GLU A 247 0.58 -9.78 -18.59
C GLU A 247 0.80 -11.22 -18.10
N LEU A 248 -0.27 -11.84 -17.57
CA LEU A 248 -0.19 -13.22 -17.05
C LEU A 248 0.18 -14.20 -18.16
N TYR A 249 -0.37 -13.99 -19.37
CA TYR A 249 -0.05 -14.66 -20.61
C TYR A 249 -0.56 -13.82 -21.79
N ASN A 250 -0.12 -14.16 -23.02
CA ASN A 250 -0.58 -13.47 -24.22
C ASN A 250 -2.02 -13.86 -24.57
N THR A 251 -2.99 -13.10 -24.07
CA THR A 251 -4.43 -13.32 -24.27
C THR A 251 -4.90 -13.12 -25.72
N GLY A 252 -4.07 -12.52 -26.59
CA GLY A 252 -4.38 -12.37 -28.01
C GLY A 252 -4.16 -13.65 -28.84
N ASN A 253 -3.21 -14.51 -28.40
CA ASN A 253 -2.75 -15.67 -29.17
C ASN A 253 -2.89 -17.00 -28.41
N MET A 254 -3.33 -16.99 -27.15
CA MET A 254 -3.41 -18.18 -26.29
C MET A 254 -4.77 -18.26 -25.62
N ASP A 255 -5.32 -19.48 -25.54
CA ASP A 255 -6.44 -19.77 -24.65
C ASP A 255 -5.97 -19.90 -23.19
N ALA A 256 -6.93 -19.99 -22.24
CA ALA A 256 -6.62 -20.06 -20.82
C ALA A 256 -5.74 -21.27 -20.43
N LEU A 257 -5.90 -22.42 -21.11
CA LEU A 257 -5.11 -23.64 -20.85
C LEU A 257 -3.68 -23.51 -21.39
N GLN A 258 -3.53 -22.96 -22.59
CA GLN A 258 -2.23 -22.63 -23.18
C GLN A 258 -1.52 -21.57 -22.33
N GLY A 259 -2.25 -20.55 -21.86
CA GLY A 259 -1.77 -19.54 -20.94
C GLY A 259 -1.24 -20.15 -19.63
N LEU A 260 -1.99 -21.07 -19.02
CA LEU A 260 -1.56 -21.78 -17.81
C LEU A 260 -0.29 -22.62 -18.07
N ARG A 261 -0.20 -23.32 -19.21
CA ARG A 261 1.00 -24.09 -19.58
C ARG A 261 2.20 -23.18 -19.79
N SER A 262 2.01 -22.05 -20.48
CA SER A 262 3.07 -21.04 -20.65
C SER A 262 3.52 -20.48 -19.31
N PHE A 263 2.58 -20.15 -18.43
CA PHE A 263 2.86 -19.68 -17.07
C PHE A 263 3.70 -20.67 -16.25
N LEU A 264 3.43 -21.97 -16.38
CA LEU A 264 4.15 -23.04 -15.68
C LEU A 264 5.43 -23.48 -16.42
N SER A 265 5.83 -22.82 -17.51
CA SER A 265 7.09 -23.13 -18.19
C SER A 265 8.30 -22.81 -17.31
N TYR A 266 9.42 -23.53 -17.50
CA TYR A 266 10.63 -23.37 -16.70
C TYR A 266 11.13 -21.91 -16.64
N ASN A 267 11.24 -21.26 -17.79
CA ASN A 267 11.74 -19.88 -17.87
C ASN A 267 10.87 -18.90 -17.08
N ASN A 268 9.54 -19.05 -17.16
CA ASN A 268 8.61 -18.21 -16.38
C ASN A 268 8.70 -18.51 -14.88
N LEU A 269 8.85 -19.77 -14.49
CA LEU A 269 9.01 -20.15 -13.08
C LEU A 269 10.32 -19.63 -12.50
N GLU A 270 11.42 -19.66 -13.25
CA GLU A 270 12.71 -19.10 -12.81
C GLU A 270 12.61 -17.60 -12.54
N GLN A 271 12.07 -16.85 -13.50
CA GLN A 271 11.86 -15.40 -13.33
C GLN A 271 10.99 -15.11 -12.10
N ARG A 272 9.89 -15.84 -11.94
CA ARG A 272 8.95 -15.66 -10.82
C ARG A 272 9.56 -16.06 -9.48
N ALA A 273 10.39 -17.08 -9.44
CA ALA A 273 11.17 -17.43 -8.26
C ALA A 273 12.12 -16.28 -7.85
N GLY A 274 12.79 -15.64 -8.83
CA GLY A 274 13.60 -14.45 -8.60
C GLY A 274 12.79 -13.31 -7.97
N ILE A 275 11.59 -13.04 -8.50
CA ILE A 275 10.67 -12.03 -7.93
C ILE A 275 10.26 -12.42 -6.50
N TYR A 276 9.91 -13.70 -6.26
CA TYR A 276 9.54 -14.15 -4.90
C TYR A 276 10.66 -13.90 -3.89
N TRP A 277 11.89 -14.28 -4.21
CA TRP A 277 13.03 -14.09 -3.31
C TRP A 277 13.37 -12.63 -3.09
N SER A 278 13.06 -11.74 -4.03
CA SER A 278 13.28 -10.30 -3.86
C SER A 278 12.45 -9.71 -2.71
N PHE A 279 11.26 -10.25 -2.42
CA PHE A 279 10.45 -9.86 -1.25
C PHE A 279 11.05 -10.30 0.09
N LEU A 280 11.89 -11.33 0.08
CA LEU A 280 12.58 -11.83 1.29
C LEU A 280 13.99 -11.25 1.43
N ASN A 281 14.40 -10.38 0.52
CA ASN A 281 15.69 -9.70 0.59
C ASN A 281 15.76 -8.80 1.84
N PRO A 282 16.78 -8.95 2.70
CA PRO A 282 16.95 -8.09 3.87
C PRO A 282 17.00 -6.58 3.55
N SER A 283 17.55 -6.21 2.37
CA SER A 283 17.56 -4.81 1.94
C SER A 283 16.14 -4.26 1.76
N PHE A 284 15.28 -5.01 1.09
CA PHE A 284 13.86 -4.67 0.94
C PHE A 284 13.14 -4.63 2.29
N LEU A 285 13.34 -5.67 3.11
CA LEU A 285 12.58 -5.80 4.37
C LEU A 285 12.99 -4.77 5.42
N PHE A 286 14.30 -4.43 5.56
CA PHE A 286 14.80 -3.74 6.76
C PHE A 286 15.64 -2.49 6.47
N PHE A 287 16.11 -2.27 5.23
CA PHE A 287 17.06 -1.18 4.94
C PHE A 287 16.51 -0.14 3.99
N THR A 288 16.15 -0.52 2.76
CA THR A 288 15.79 0.43 1.70
C THR A 288 14.31 0.43 1.35
N GLY A 289 13.58 -0.66 1.65
CA GLY A 289 12.17 -0.81 1.31
C GLY A 289 11.92 -0.95 -0.17
N ASP A 290 10.73 -0.54 -0.60
CA ASP A 290 10.25 -0.63 -1.98
C ASP A 290 11.13 0.19 -2.94
N ALA A 291 11.29 -0.29 -4.18
CA ALA A 291 12.01 0.43 -5.23
C ALA A 291 11.25 1.68 -5.70
N GLN A 292 9.92 1.65 -5.62
CA GLN A 292 9.08 2.78 -6.00
C GLN A 292 9.02 3.83 -4.90
N MET A 293 9.43 5.04 -5.24
CA MET A 293 9.47 6.19 -4.32
C MET A 293 8.12 6.49 -3.64
N PRO A 294 6.95 6.35 -4.27
CA PRO A 294 5.68 6.58 -3.58
C PRO A 294 5.44 5.67 -2.38
N PHE A 295 6.04 4.48 -2.34
CA PHE A 295 5.77 3.45 -1.32
C PHE A 295 6.92 3.25 -0.33
N SER A 296 8.02 3.98 -0.48
CA SER A 296 9.17 3.91 0.42
C SER A 296 9.94 5.24 0.46
N THR A 297 10.36 5.66 1.66
CA THR A 297 11.29 6.78 1.80
C THR A 297 12.71 6.43 1.35
N ARG A 298 13.01 5.16 1.10
CA ARG A 298 14.34 4.62 0.78
C ARG A 298 15.37 4.78 1.91
N SER A 299 14.97 5.38 3.03
CA SER A 299 15.81 5.54 4.23
C SER A 299 15.57 4.47 5.29
N VAL A 300 14.50 3.70 5.14
CA VAL A 300 14.14 2.55 5.99
C VAL A 300 13.52 1.44 5.14
N GLY A 301 13.54 0.21 5.65
CA GLY A 301 12.89 -0.93 5.03
C GLY A 301 11.37 -0.93 5.16
N VAL A 302 10.75 -1.99 4.65
CA VAL A 302 9.32 -2.30 4.85
C VAL A 302 8.98 -2.34 6.34
N PHE A 303 9.86 -2.97 7.13
CA PHE A 303 9.84 -2.99 8.59
C PHE A 303 11.00 -2.17 9.14
N LEU A 304 10.88 -1.74 10.41
CA LEU A 304 11.99 -1.15 11.12
C LEU A 304 13.04 -2.21 11.46
N MET A 305 14.31 -1.82 11.53
CA MET A 305 15.44 -2.70 11.75
C MET A 305 15.33 -3.60 13.01
N PRO A 306 14.85 -3.12 14.18
CA PRO A 306 14.70 -3.97 15.35
C PRO A 306 13.75 -5.15 15.12
N ALA A 307 12.81 -5.03 14.19
CA ALA A 307 11.89 -6.10 13.82
C ALA A 307 12.61 -7.30 13.19
N ALA A 308 13.75 -7.12 12.52
CA ALA A 308 14.51 -8.21 11.91
C ALA A 308 14.89 -9.28 12.95
N ILE A 309 15.45 -8.84 14.06
CA ILE A 309 15.87 -9.74 15.15
C ILE A 309 14.66 -10.43 15.78
N LEU A 310 13.62 -9.67 16.03
CA LEU A 310 12.38 -10.20 16.62
C LEU A 310 11.70 -11.20 15.67
N MET A 311 11.64 -10.93 14.38
CA MET A 311 11.04 -11.83 13.39
C MET A 311 11.81 -13.15 13.30
N ILE A 312 13.16 -13.11 13.25
CA ILE A 312 13.98 -14.33 13.24
C ILE A 312 13.77 -15.15 14.53
N ALA A 313 13.80 -14.49 15.69
CA ALA A 313 13.51 -15.16 16.96
C ALA A 313 12.11 -15.77 16.98
N GLY A 314 11.12 -15.08 16.42
CA GLY A 314 9.74 -15.55 16.30
C GLY A 314 9.58 -16.73 15.34
N MET A 315 10.26 -16.71 14.19
CA MET A 315 10.30 -17.85 13.26
C MET A 315 10.88 -19.10 13.94
N CYS A 316 12.03 -18.95 14.63
CA CYS A 316 12.63 -20.02 15.40
C CYS A 316 11.69 -20.55 16.50
N PHE A 317 10.98 -19.66 17.17
CA PHE A 317 10.00 -20.02 18.20
C PHE A 317 8.79 -20.77 17.63
N ALA A 318 8.26 -20.31 16.49
CA ALA A 318 7.14 -20.96 15.80
C ALA A 318 7.48 -22.40 15.37
N VAL A 319 8.70 -22.62 14.87
CA VAL A 319 9.17 -23.94 14.42
C VAL A 319 9.47 -24.86 15.63
N ARG A 320 10.09 -24.34 16.70
CA ARG A 320 10.47 -25.16 17.88
C ARG A 320 9.30 -25.50 18.78
N ARG A 321 8.28 -24.65 18.82
CA ARG A 321 7.06 -24.83 19.63
C ARG A 321 5.83 -24.62 18.76
N PRO A 322 5.57 -25.51 17.80
CA PRO A 322 4.50 -25.31 16.83
C PRO A 322 3.14 -25.31 17.54
N THR A 323 2.32 -24.34 17.15
CA THR A 323 0.88 -24.32 17.41
C THR A 323 0.18 -23.91 16.12
N PRO A 324 -1.08 -24.31 15.89
CA PRO A 324 -1.78 -23.94 14.65
C PRO A 324 -1.71 -22.44 14.35
N ALA A 325 -1.92 -21.58 15.34
CA ALA A 325 -1.84 -20.13 15.18
C ALA A 325 -0.44 -19.63 14.76
N ARG A 326 0.62 -20.22 15.34
CA ARG A 326 2.02 -19.84 15.01
C ARG A 326 2.39 -20.28 13.61
N LEU A 327 1.97 -21.49 13.23
CA LEU A 327 2.22 -22.01 11.86
C LEU A 327 1.48 -21.20 10.80
N VAL A 328 0.22 -20.77 11.07
CA VAL A 328 -0.51 -19.88 10.18
C VAL A 328 0.19 -18.53 10.03
N ALA A 329 0.71 -17.95 11.12
CA ALA A 329 1.44 -16.69 11.03
C ALA A 329 2.74 -16.84 10.23
N LEU A 330 3.49 -17.93 10.43
CA LEU A 330 4.69 -18.25 9.68
C LEU A 330 4.37 -18.45 8.19
N ALA A 331 3.42 -19.33 7.88
CA ALA A 331 3.00 -19.62 6.52
C ALA A 331 2.41 -18.38 5.83
N GLY A 332 1.61 -17.57 6.55
CA GLY A 332 1.02 -16.34 6.04
C GLY A 332 2.07 -15.32 5.61
N PHE A 333 3.18 -15.20 6.34
CA PHE A 333 4.30 -14.33 5.96
C PHE A 333 4.93 -14.78 4.64
N PHE A 334 5.22 -16.08 4.49
CA PHE A 334 5.84 -16.62 3.28
C PHE A 334 4.87 -16.76 2.10
N CYS A 335 3.57 -16.91 2.34
CA CYS A 335 2.58 -16.97 1.25
C CYS A 335 2.17 -15.58 0.74
N ALA A 336 2.38 -14.52 1.51
CA ALA A 336 1.97 -13.17 1.11
C ALA A 336 2.55 -12.69 -0.24
N PRO A 337 3.82 -12.97 -0.62
CA PRO A 337 4.36 -12.58 -1.91
C PRO A 337 3.82 -13.37 -3.11
N ILE A 338 3.09 -14.49 -2.90
CA ILE A 338 2.62 -15.34 -4.00
C ILE A 338 1.77 -14.56 -5.00
N ALA A 339 0.90 -13.66 -4.51
CA ALA A 339 0.09 -12.82 -5.39
C ALA A 339 0.95 -11.86 -6.24
N ALA A 340 2.04 -11.35 -5.67
CA ALA A 340 2.95 -10.44 -6.36
C ALA A 340 3.75 -11.15 -7.48
N VAL A 341 4.09 -12.41 -7.27
CA VAL A 341 4.85 -13.23 -8.23
C VAL A 341 4.08 -13.48 -9.53
N LEU A 342 2.76 -13.35 -9.51
CA LEU A 342 1.95 -13.54 -10.72
C LEU A 342 2.21 -12.48 -11.78
N VAL A 343 2.64 -11.29 -11.39
CA VAL A 343 2.91 -10.16 -12.29
C VAL A 343 4.41 -10.03 -12.52
N PRO A 344 4.90 -9.94 -13.77
CA PRO A 344 6.33 -9.91 -14.08
C PRO A 344 6.97 -8.54 -13.85
N GLU A 345 6.62 -7.88 -12.75
CA GLU A 345 7.16 -6.59 -12.36
C GLU A 345 8.07 -6.72 -11.13
N ASN A 346 8.86 -5.69 -10.85
CA ASN A 346 9.75 -5.65 -9.69
C ASN A 346 8.97 -5.80 -8.37
N SER A 347 9.69 -6.16 -7.30
CA SER A 347 9.13 -6.31 -5.96
C SER A 347 8.49 -5.01 -5.47
N GLU A 348 7.16 -5.00 -5.39
CA GLU A 348 6.36 -3.89 -4.89
C GLU A 348 5.57 -4.34 -3.67
N ILE A 349 5.75 -3.64 -2.54
CA ILE A 349 5.07 -3.98 -1.27
C ILE A 349 3.54 -3.93 -1.41
N ILE A 350 3.01 -3.14 -2.32
CA ILE A 350 1.57 -3.02 -2.57
C ILE A 350 0.91 -4.36 -2.88
N ARG A 351 1.62 -5.27 -3.55
CA ARG A 351 1.12 -6.61 -3.92
C ARG A 351 1.36 -7.66 -2.84
N ALA A 352 2.25 -7.38 -1.89
CA ALA A 352 2.62 -8.26 -0.79
C ALA A 352 2.25 -7.68 0.58
N ALA A 353 1.33 -6.70 0.66
CA ALA A 353 0.96 -6.00 1.89
C ALA A 353 0.53 -6.96 3.03
N ALA A 354 0.01 -8.15 2.71
CA ALA A 354 -0.28 -9.19 3.69
C ALA A 354 0.95 -9.63 4.51
N MET A 355 2.20 -9.39 4.03
CA MET A 355 3.41 -9.63 4.83
C MET A 355 3.46 -8.77 6.09
N LEU A 356 2.87 -7.56 6.06
CA LEU A 356 2.99 -6.59 7.15
C LEU A 356 2.45 -7.11 8.49
N PRO A 357 1.18 -7.52 8.59
CA PRO A 357 0.65 -8.04 9.83
C PRO A 357 1.28 -9.37 10.25
N PHE A 358 1.60 -10.26 9.30
CA PHE A 358 2.27 -11.52 9.64
C PHE A 358 3.70 -11.31 10.12
N GLY A 359 4.45 -10.37 9.56
CA GLY A 359 5.76 -9.98 10.06
C GLY A 359 5.69 -9.46 11.49
N VAL A 360 4.68 -8.65 11.81
CA VAL A 360 4.44 -8.17 13.18
C VAL A 360 4.04 -9.33 14.12
N LEU A 361 3.24 -10.30 13.67
CA LEU A 361 2.96 -11.51 14.46
C LEU A 361 4.23 -12.30 14.75
N LEU A 362 5.11 -12.47 13.77
CA LEU A 362 6.42 -13.10 13.98
C LEU A 362 7.28 -12.30 14.96
N ALA A 363 7.31 -10.97 14.87
CA ALA A 363 8.03 -10.13 15.82
C ALA A 363 7.47 -10.25 17.25
N ALA A 364 6.14 -10.31 17.41
CA ALA A 364 5.49 -10.54 18.69
C ALA A 364 5.86 -11.92 19.28
N MET A 365 5.92 -12.97 18.45
CA MET A 365 6.43 -14.28 18.85
C MET A 365 7.89 -14.22 19.28
N GLY A 366 8.70 -13.37 18.62
CA GLY A 366 10.09 -13.16 18.99
C GLY A 366 10.24 -12.51 20.36
N ILE A 367 9.41 -11.54 20.68
CA ILE A 367 9.36 -10.94 22.03
C ILE A 367 9.02 -12.02 23.06
N GLU A 368 7.98 -12.83 22.79
CA GLU A 368 7.59 -13.93 23.69
C GLU A 368 8.72 -14.95 23.85
N ALA A 369 9.40 -15.31 22.75
CA ALA A 369 10.56 -16.20 22.79
C ALA A 369 11.68 -15.65 23.69
N LEU A 370 12.07 -14.40 23.47
CA LEU A 370 13.10 -13.74 24.27
C LEU A 370 12.69 -13.62 25.76
N TRP A 371 11.39 -13.46 26.01
CA TRP A 371 10.86 -13.40 27.37
C TRP A 371 10.91 -14.75 28.08
N GLN A 372 10.69 -15.86 27.37
CA GLN A 372 10.75 -17.22 27.90
C GLN A 372 12.18 -17.79 27.96
N TRP A 373 13.06 -17.39 27.03
CA TRP A 373 14.43 -17.92 26.92
C TRP A 373 15.37 -17.47 28.04
N GLY A 374 14.98 -16.55 28.91
CA GLY A 374 15.78 -16.02 30.00
C GLY A 374 16.31 -17.05 31.01
N ARG A 375 16.16 -18.36 30.77
CA ARG A 375 16.69 -19.48 31.56
C ARG A 375 17.47 -20.51 30.73
N ILE A 376 17.84 -20.21 29.47
CA ILE A 376 18.54 -21.20 28.63
C ILE A 376 20.00 -20.83 28.50
N ASP A 377 20.87 -21.69 29.04
CA ASP A 377 22.35 -21.59 29.06
C ASP A 377 23.00 -21.48 27.66
N ARG A 378 22.25 -21.59 26.59
CA ARG A 378 22.73 -21.55 25.18
C ARG A 378 22.46 -20.24 24.45
N VAL A 379 21.92 -19.22 25.10
CA VAL A 379 21.61 -17.94 24.49
C VAL A 379 22.85 -17.25 23.90
N ARG A 380 23.99 -17.38 24.58
CA ARG A 380 25.27 -16.84 24.12
C ARG A 380 25.70 -17.39 22.76
N ILE A 381 25.45 -18.69 22.48
CA ILE A 381 25.82 -19.35 21.21
C ILE A 381 25.05 -18.78 20.04
N VAL A 382 23.84 -18.27 20.24
CA VAL A 382 22.99 -17.70 19.20
C VAL A 382 23.15 -16.17 19.10
N LEU A 383 23.18 -15.48 20.25
CA LEU A 383 23.22 -14.01 20.25
C LEU A 383 24.59 -13.45 19.86
N MET A 384 25.69 -14.12 20.21
CA MET A 384 27.03 -13.63 19.89
C MET A 384 27.29 -13.59 18.35
N PRO A 385 27.07 -14.67 17.59
CA PRO A 385 27.23 -14.63 16.14
C PRO A 385 26.27 -13.66 15.49
N LEU A 386 25.01 -13.58 15.97
CA LEU A 386 24.02 -12.66 15.43
C LEU A 386 24.41 -11.20 15.68
N GLY A 387 24.86 -10.88 16.90
CA GLY A 387 25.34 -9.53 17.26
C GLY A 387 26.55 -9.11 16.43
N VAL A 388 27.50 -10.02 16.24
CA VAL A 388 28.67 -9.79 15.37
C VAL A 388 28.26 -9.60 13.92
N ALA A 389 27.35 -10.41 13.40
CA ALA A 389 26.87 -10.28 12.02
C ALA A 389 26.15 -8.95 11.78
N VAL A 390 25.29 -8.53 12.71
CA VAL A 390 24.58 -7.24 12.64
C VAL A 390 25.55 -6.07 12.77
N LEU A 391 26.53 -6.15 13.66
CA LEU A 391 27.56 -5.13 13.84
C LEU A 391 28.42 -4.97 12.58
N LEU A 392 28.94 -6.09 12.05
CA LEU A 392 29.75 -6.08 10.83
C LEU A 392 28.93 -5.61 9.62
N GLY A 393 27.68 -6.05 9.51
CA GLY A 393 26.76 -5.57 8.48
C GLY A 393 26.49 -4.08 8.56
N GLY A 394 26.32 -3.54 9.77
CA GLY A 394 26.16 -2.10 10.01
C GLY A 394 27.40 -1.30 9.64
N VAL A 395 28.57 -1.78 9.99
CA VAL A 395 29.86 -1.14 9.64
C VAL A 395 30.09 -1.19 8.13
N ALA A 396 29.87 -2.34 7.49
CA ALA A 396 30.01 -2.49 6.03
C ALA A 396 29.03 -1.60 5.27
N TYR A 397 27.77 -1.55 5.70
CA TYR A 397 26.74 -0.69 5.13
C TYR A 397 27.08 0.80 5.33
N GLY A 398 27.58 1.19 6.51
CA GLY A 398 28.04 2.55 6.78
C GLY A 398 29.21 2.96 5.88
N GLY A 399 30.18 2.06 5.70
CA GLY A 399 31.29 2.26 4.78
C GLY A 399 30.84 2.42 3.32
N TRP A 400 29.93 1.57 2.88
CA TRP A 400 29.33 1.68 1.55
C TRP A 400 28.53 2.97 1.39
N SER A 401 27.73 3.35 2.38
CA SER A 401 26.93 4.58 2.36
C SER A 401 27.80 5.83 2.28
N LEU A 402 28.89 5.88 3.02
CA LEU A 402 29.86 6.97 2.95
C LEU A 402 30.54 7.02 1.58
N ALA A 403 30.91 5.88 1.01
CA ALA A 403 31.56 5.81 -0.30
C ALA A 403 30.61 6.18 -1.45
N ALA A 404 29.33 5.75 -1.38
CA ALA A 404 28.35 5.93 -2.46
C ALA A 404 27.58 7.26 -2.37
N HIS A 405 27.31 7.77 -1.16
CA HIS A 405 26.41 8.91 -0.93
C HIS A 405 27.05 10.07 -0.18
N HIS A 406 28.30 9.96 0.25
CA HIS A 406 29.04 10.94 1.05
C HIS A 406 28.39 11.33 2.39
N HIS A 407 27.43 10.56 2.86
CA HIS A 407 26.79 10.71 4.19
C HIS A 407 26.35 9.35 4.72
N LEU A 408 26.28 9.24 6.06
CA LEU A 408 25.69 8.07 6.72
C LEU A 408 24.18 8.11 6.56
N THR A 409 23.59 6.99 6.14
CA THR A 409 22.12 6.86 6.14
C THR A 409 21.60 6.72 7.57
N SER A 410 20.36 7.13 7.82
CA SER A 410 19.69 7.04 9.13
C SER A 410 19.60 5.62 9.69
N SER A 411 19.84 4.60 8.84
CA SER A 411 19.84 3.19 9.23
C SER A 411 21.18 2.69 9.76
N THR A 412 22.27 3.41 9.52
CA THR A 412 23.63 2.95 9.86
C THR A 412 23.88 2.96 11.37
N GLU A 413 23.54 4.06 12.03
CA GLU A 413 23.76 4.21 13.47
C GLU A 413 22.97 3.21 14.31
N PRO A 414 21.64 3.01 14.08
CA PRO A 414 20.88 2.02 14.84
C PRO A 414 21.33 0.58 14.57
N LEU A 415 21.87 0.28 13.38
CA LEU A 415 22.40 -1.04 13.07
C LEU A 415 23.65 -1.36 13.90
N ILE A 416 24.60 -0.43 13.90
CA ILE A 416 25.83 -0.55 14.70
C ILE A 416 25.48 -0.62 16.18
N ALA A 417 24.58 0.24 16.66
CA ALA A 417 24.13 0.26 18.03
C ALA A 417 23.43 -1.06 18.43
N ALA A 418 22.56 -1.61 17.56
CA ALA A 418 21.88 -2.87 17.79
C ALA A 418 22.87 -4.06 17.81
N GLY A 419 23.83 -4.09 16.89
CA GLY A 419 24.87 -5.11 16.86
C GLY A 419 25.78 -5.06 18.09
N ALA A 420 26.22 -3.87 18.49
CA ALA A 420 27.01 -3.65 19.70
C ALA A 420 26.22 -4.03 20.96
N ALA A 421 24.96 -3.63 21.08
CA ALA A 421 24.08 -4.00 22.17
C ALA A 421 23.91 -5.52 22.28
N LEU A 422 23.72 -6.23 21.17
CA LEU A 422 23.64 -7.69 21.15
C LEU A 422 24.94 -8.36 21.60
N CYS A 423 26.10 -7.83 21.22
CA CYS A 423 27.40 -8.33 21.68
C CYS A 423 27.61 -8.12 23.18
N VAL A 424 27.30 -6.91 23.69
CA VAL A 424 27.37 -6.60 25.13
C VAL A 424 26.41 -7.50 25.91
N ILE A 425 25.23 -7.70 25.41
CA ILE A 425 24.21 -8.59 25.96
C ILE A 425 24.72 -10.04 25.99
N ALA A 426 25.36 -10.54 24.95
CA ALA A 426 25.92 -11.87 24.89
C ALA A 426 27.10 -12.05 25.89
N PHE A 427 27.83 -10.99 26.19
CA PHE A 427 28.98 -11.01 27.12
C PHE A 427 28.56 -10.98 28.60
N ALA A 428 27.46 -10.27 28.91
CA ALA A 428 26.99 -10.07 30.31
C ALA A 428 26.11 -11.21 30.85
N SER A 429 26.13 -12.41 30.24
CA SER A 429 25.12 -13.47 30.34
C SER A 429 24.89 -14.17 31.69
N ASP A 430 25.53 -13.78 32.77
CA ASP A 430 25.44 -14.54 34.01
C ASP A 430 24.48 -13.98 35.08
N ALA A 431 23.88 -12.82 34.91
CA ALA A 431 23.20 -12.19 36.07
C ALA A 431 21.84 -11.67 35.79
N ILE A 432 21.01 -11.66 35.03
CA ILE A 432 19.65 -11.15 34.83
C ILE A 432 19.23 -11.40 33.39
N SER A 433 18.03 -11.83 33.23
CA SER A 433 17.26 -11.98 32.00
C SER A 433 17.64 -11.04 30.84
N ILE A 434 18.83 -11.20 30.28
CA ILE A 434 19.43 -10.40 29.20
C ILE A 434 18.55 -10.38 27.99
N THR A 435 17.88 -11.52 27.69
CA THR A 435 16.93 -11.63 26.61
C THR A 435 15.70 -10.72 26.79
N LYS A 436 15.26 -10.51 28.04
CA LYS A 436 14.17 -9.57 28.33
C LYS A 436 14.62 -8.13 28.15
N ILE A 437 15.84 -7.81 28.58
CA ILE A 437 16.43 -6.49 28.34
C ILE A 437 16.56 -6.24 26.85
N ALA A 438 17.05 -7.23 26.08
CA ALA A 438 17.15 -7.14 24.64
C ALA A 438 15.76 -6.88 23.98
N ALA A 439 14.73 -7.61 24.39
CA ALA A 439 13.37 -7.40 23.87
C ALA A 439 12.86 -5.98 24.18
N VAL A 440 13.12 -5.47 25.38
CA VAL A 440 12.74 -4.10 25.78
C VAL A 440 13.51 -3.06 24.95
N LEU A 441 14.83 -3.22 24.82
CA LEU A 441 15.67 -2.31 24.02
C LEU A 441 15.25 -2.29 22.54
N LEU A 442 14.95 -3.46 21.94
CA LEU A 442 14.47 -3.55 20.58
C LEU A 442 13.11 -2.86 20.41
N LEU A 443 12.20 -3.00 21.39
CA LEU A 443 10.93 -2.29 21.38
C LEU A 443 11.10 -0.77 21.49
N PHE A 444 12.03 -0.29 22.33
CA PHE A 444 12.33 1.15 22.44
C PHE A 444 13.06 1.71 21.22
N ALA A 445 13.86 0.91 20.53
CA ALA A 445 14.53 1.34 19.31
C ALA A 445 13.55 1.60 18.15
N MET A 446 12.40 0.92 18.11
CA MET A 446 11.39 1.12 17.06
C MET A 446 10.84 2.55 17.00
N PRO A 447 10.28 3.14 18.06
CA PRO A 447 9.80 4.52 18.00
C PRO A 447 10.90 5.53 17.71
N VAL A 448 12.15 5.27 18.14
CA VAL A 448 13.31 6.14 17.83
C VAL A 448 13.59 6.13 16.33
N GLN A 449 13.70 4.95 15.72
CA GLN A 449 13.91 4.84 14.27
C GLN A 449 12.70 5.38 13.48
N PHE A 450 11.48 5.11 13.94
CA PHE A 450 10.26 5.65 13.33
C PHE A 450 10.20 7.17 13.39
N ALA A 451 10.70 7.80 14.44
CA ALA A 451 10.77 9.26 14.52
C ALA A 451 11.69 9.85 13.43
N GLY A 452 12.83 9.19 13.14
CA GLY A 452 13.70 9.51 12.00
C GLY A 452 12.97 9.38 10.66
N PHE A 453 12.33 8.23 10.44
CA PHE A 453 11.49 7.99 9.26
C PHE A 453 10.38 9.03 9.12
N SER A 454 9.65 9.33 10.21
CA SER A 454 8.54 10.30 10.18
C SER A 454 9.02 11.71 9.84
N ARG A 455 10.21 12.09 10.32
CA ARG A 455 10.83 13.39 9.99
C ARG A 455 11.14 13.46 8.50
N ASP A 456 11.73 12.41 7.92
CA ASP A 456 11.99 12.32 6.48
C ASP A 456 10.68 12.32 5.69
N TYR A 457 9.69 11.49 6.06
CA TYR A 457 8.41 11.36 5.37
C TYR A 457 7.64 12.68 5.26
N PHE A 458 7.57 13.47 6.35
CA PHE A 458 6.90 14.76 6.35
C PHE A 458 7.79 15.93 5.87
N GLY A 459 9.07 15.70 5.66
CA GLY A 459 10.07 16.65 5.18
C GLY A 459 10.49 16.40 3.73
N ASP A 460 11.71 15.90 3.55
CA ASP A 460 12.35 15.77 2.23
C ASP A 460 11.71 14.74 1.32
N TYR A 461 11.13 13.67 1.85
CA TYR A 461 10.41 12.68 1.06
C TYR A 461 9.28 13.30 0.24
N ARG A 462 8.54 14.26 0.79
CA ARG A 462 7.49 14.98 0.05
C ARG A 462 8.03 15.60 -1.23
N ARG A 463 9.23 16.21 -1.17
CA ARG A 463 9.87 16.82 -2.34
C ARG A 463 10.31 15.75 -3.35
N ARG A 464 10.98 14.69 -2.87
CA ARG A 464 11.48 13.60 -3.72
C ARG A 464 10.36 12.85 -4.46
N THR A 465 9.15 12.79 -3.90
CA THR A 465 8.00 12.08 -4.49
C THR A 465 7.14 12.94 -5.40
N SER A 466 7.32 14.26 -5.44
CA SER A 466 6.47 15.17 -6.23
C SER A 466 6.40 14.76 -7.71
N ASN A 467 7.54 14.45 -8.31
CA ASN A 467 7.64 14.04 -9.71
C ASN A 467 6.97 12.69 -10.00
N TRP A 468 7.04 11.75 -9.06
CA TRP A 468 6.39 10.44 -9.20
C TRP A 468 4.87 10.52 -9.15
N LEU A 469 4.34 11.58 -8.54
CA LEU A 469 2.90 11.82 -8.39
C LEU A 469 2.33 12.73 -9.49
N GLY A 470 3.05 12.93 -10.60
CA GLY A 470 2.58 13.69 -11.75
C GLY A 470 2.85 15.20 -11.68
N GLY A 471 3.64 15.67 -10.72
CA GLY A 471 3.98 17.08 -10.53
C GLY A 471 2.81 17.93 -9.99
N ASN A 472 3.02 19.24 -9.91
CA ASN A 472 2.08 20.18 -9.28
C ASN A 472 0.85 20.52 -10.15
N LEU A 473 0.07 19.49 -10.52
CA LEU A 473 -1.22 19.68 -11.22
C LEU A 473 -2.25 20.41 -10.36
N ARG A 474 -2.17 20.26 -9.02
CA ARG A 474 -3.01 21.03 -8.09
C ARG A 474 -2.77 22.52 -8.24
N GLY A 475 -1.51 22.95 -8.23
CA GLY A 475 -1.15 24.35 -8.42
C GLY A 475 -1.53 24.87 -9.80
N ALA A 476 -1.35 24.05 -10.86
CA ALA A 476 -1.78 24.38 -12.20
C ALA A 476 -3.30 24.60 -12.30
N ALA A 477 -4.09 23.71 -11.68
CA ALA A 477 -5.54 23.85 -11.68
C ALA A 477 -6.03 25.11 -10.93
N ILE A 478 -5.44 25.41 -9.77
CA ILE A 478 -5.76 26.60 -9.00
C ILE A 478 -5.43 27.87 -9.80
N GLU A 479 -4.22 27.95 -10.37
CA GLU A 479 -3.79 29.12 -11.16
C GLU A 479 -4.64 29.32 -12.42
N LEU A 480 -5.06 28.24 -13.08
CA LEU A 480 -6.00 28.32 -14.22
C LEU A 480 -7.34 28.91 -13.80
N MET A 481 -7.92 28.44 -12.70
CA MET A 481 -9.20 28.96 -12.18
C MET A 481 -9.08 30.44 -11.76
N ASP A 482 -7.99 30.80 -11.12
CA ASP A 482 -7.76 32.19 -10.67
C ASP A 482 -7.56 33.14 -11.85
N ARG A 483 -6.86 32.70 -12.91
CA ARG A 483 -6.69 33.50 -14.13
C ARG A 483 -7.98 33.60 -14.93
N GLU A 484 -8.72 32.49 -15.05
CA GLU A 484 -10.02 32.53 -15.71
C GLU A 484 -10.96 33.53 -15.00
N LYS A 485 -10.99 33.52 -13.67
CA LYS A 485 -11.79 34.46 -12.88
C LYS A 485 -11.38 35.92 -13.09
N ARG A 486 -10.07 36.19 -13.20
CA ARG A 486 -9.54 37.56 -13.43
C ARG A 486 -9.72 38.05 -14.85
N ASN A 487 -9.49 37.19 -15.84
CA ASN A 487 -9.40 37.56 -17.25
C ASN A 487 -10.63 37.18 -18.05
N HIS A 488 -11.62 36.51 -17.45
CA HIS A 488 -12.83 35.97 -18.12
C HIS A 488 -12.49 35.19 -19.38
N ALA A 489 -11.47 34.30 -19.30
CA ALA A 489 -10.99 33.53 -20.44
C ALA A 489 -12.12 32.73 -21.08
N PRO A 490 -12.33 32.81 -22.42
CA PRO A 490 -13.46 32.17 -23.07
C PRO A 490 -13.36 30.64 -23.01
N TYR A 491 -12.15 30.10 -23.14
CA TYR A 491 -11.89 28.66 -23.07
C TYR A 491 -10.59 28.39 -22.33
N ILE A 492 -10.51 27.15 -21.78
CA ILE A 492 -9.30 26.57 -21.20
C ILE A 492 -8.91 25.37 -22.05
N TYR A 493 -7.70 25.36 -22.53
CA TYR A 493 -7.16 24.30 -23.37
C TYR A 493 -6.08 23.53 -22.63
N PHE A 494 -6.03 22.23 -22.87
CA PHE A 494 -5.02 21.33 -22.36
C PHE A 494 -4.21 20.79 -23.53
N ALA A 495 -2.93 21.14 -23.59
CA ALA A 495 -1.98 20.50 -24.47
C ALA A 495 -1.77 19.03 -24.04
N GLN A 496 -1.14 18.23 -24.90
CA GLN A 496 -0.79 16.86 -24.53
C GLN A 496 0.22 16.91 -23.38
N ILE A 497 -0.26 16.64 -22.15
CA ILE A 497 0.56 16.63 -20.95
C ILE A 497 1.19 15.25 -20.83
N ARG A 498 2.53 15.21 -20.79
CA ARG A 498 3.31 13.99 -20.52
C ARG A 498 3.64 13.93 -19.05
N SER A 499 3.49 12.75 -18.45
CA SER A 499 3.95 12.49 -17.09
C SER A 499 5.47 12.63 -17.03
N THR A 500 5.98 13.24 -15.95
CA THR A 500 7.41 13.32 -15.64
C THR A 500 8.07 11.96 -15.40
N ALA A 501 7.28 10.94 -15.09
CA ALA A 501 7.75 9.55 -14.88
C ALA A 501 8.09 8.80 -16.18
N GLY A 502 8.16 9.48 -17.33
CA GLY A 502 8.61 8.87 -18.59
C GLY A 502 7.63 7.90 -19.22
N VAL A 503 6.41 7.77 -18.70
CA VAL A 503 5.35 6.99 -19.34
C VAL A 503 4.90 7.78 -20.56
N ALA A 504 5.35 7.36 -21.73
CA ALA A 504 4.94 7.92 -22.99
C ALA A 504 3.43 7.74 -23.15
N ASP A 505 2.74 8.83 -23.49
CA ASP A 505 1.43 8.83 -24.12
C ASP A 505 0.21 8.42 -23.27
N THR A 506 0.13 8.87 -22.03
CA THR A 506 -1.19 8.94 -21.39
C THR A 506 -1.89 10.20 -21.89
N ARG A 507 -2.68 10.04 -22.94
CA ARG A 507 -3.47 11.09 -23.56
C ARG A 507 -4.39 11.75 -22.55
N ASN A 508 -4.63 13.01 -22.72
CA ASN A 508 -5.48 13.99 -22.02
C ASN A 508 -6.58 13.51 -21.04
N ARG A 509 -6.90 12.23 -20.98
CA ARG A 509 -8.03 11.73 -20.19
C ARG A 509 -7.79 11.78 -18.68
N TRP A 510 -6.61 11.43 -18.21
CA TRP A 510 -6.36 11.58 -16.78
C TRP A 510 -6.16 13.05 -16.39
N MET A 511 -5.70 13.92 -17.32
CA MET A 511 -5.74 15.36 -17.10
C MET A 511 -7.18 15.86 -16.96
N GLU A 512 -8.11 15.35 -17.78
CA GLU A 512 -9.54 15.64 -17.64
C GLU A 512 -10.08 15.20 -16.27
N THR A 513 -9.59 14.06 -15.74
CA THR A 513 -9.98 13.54 -14.44
C THR A 513 -9.44 14.42 -13.30
N TYR A 514 -8.15 14.82 -13.37
CA TYR A 514 -7.58 15.79 -12.44
C TYR A 514 -8.34 17.12 -12.46
N TRP A 515 -8.63 17.62 -13.64
CA TRP A 515 -9.40 18.86 -13.81
C TRP A 515 -10.80 18.74 -13.21
N THR A 516 -11.49 17.64 -13.50
CA THR A 516 -12.82 17.35 -12.92
C THR A 516 -12.76 17.28 -11.39
N PHE A 517 -11.72 16.64 -10.82
CA PHE A 517 -11.53 16.57 -9.39
C PHE A 517 -11.40 17.98 -8.78
N TYR A 518 -10.47 18.80 -9.28
CA TYR A 518 -10.24 20.13 -8.74
C TYR A 518 -11.40 21.08 -8.98
N LEU A 519 -12.06 21.03 -10.15
CA LEU A 519 -13.26 21.81 -10.38
C LEU A 519 -14.41 21.44 -9.43
N THR A 520 -14.57 20.15 -9.17
CA THR A 520 -15.58 19.68 -8.22
C THR A 520 -15.23 20.13 -6.79
N LYS A 521 -13.96 19.96 -6.38
CA LYS A 521 -13.46 20.40 -5.07
C LYS A 521 -13.67 21.91 -4.83
N TYR A 522 -13.45 22.74 -5.85
CA TYR A 522 -13.54 24.21 -5.74
C TYR A 522 -14.89 24.79 -6.21
N GLY A 523 -15.88 23.94 -6.54
CA GLY A 523 -17.21 24.39 -6.96
C GLY A 523 -17.25 25.08 -8.32
N ARG A 524 -16.29 24.79 -9.22
CA ARG A 524 -16.15 25.42 -10.54
C ARG A 524 -16.44 24.47 -11.71
N ARG A 525 -17.39 23.55 -11.55
CA ARG A 525 -17.79 22.60 -12.61
C ARG A 525 -18.33 23.28 -13.88
N ASP A 526 -18.70 24.56 -13.80
CA ASP A 526 -19.05 25.42 -14.93
C ASP A 526 -17.94 25.44 -16.01
N LEU A 527 -16.68 25.32 -15.61
CA LEU A 527 -15.54 25.34 -16.52
C LEU A 527 -15.39 24.08 -17.38
N LEU A 528 -16.04 22.96 -17.01
CA LEU A 528 -15.98 21.72 -17.80
C LEU A 528 -16.51 21.94 -19.22
N THR A 529 -17.56 22.72 -19.39
CA THR A 529 -18.16 23.01 -20.70
C THR A 529 -17.28 23.91 -21.58
N ARG A 530 -16.36 24.66 -20.97
CA ARG A 530 -15.40 25.55 -21.62
C ARG A 530 -13.99 24.95 -21.74
N SER A 531 -13.81 23.70 -21.37
CA SER A 531 -12.53 22.99 -21.44
C SER A 531 -12.40 22.22 -22.76
N ARG A 532 -11.24 22.29 -23.40
CA ARG A 532 -10.94 21.72 -24.72
C ARG A 532 -9.54 21.12 -24.77
N THR A 533 -9.34 20.15 -25.66
CA THR A 533 -7.98 19.68 -26.02
C THR A 533 -7.31 20.72 -26.92
N PHE A 534 -6.05 21.02 -26.66
CA PHE A 534 -5.22 21.89 -27.47
C PHE A 534 -4.58 21.12 -28.62
N ASP A 535 -4.72 21.65 -29.83
CA ASP A 535 -4.02 21.18 -31.02
C ASP A 535 -3.14 22.33 -31.55
N ALA A 536 -1.82 22.18 -31.47
CA ALA A 536 -0.87 23.20 -31.90
C ALA A 536 -1.00 23.56 -33.39
N SER A 537 -1.46 22.60 -34.25
CA SER A 537 -1.67 22.85 -35.68
C SER A 537 -2.89 23.74 -35.96
N ARG A 538 -3.76 23.90 -34.95
CA ARG A 538 -5.01 24.68 -35.08
C ARG A 538 -5.04 25.87 -34.12
N VAL A 539 -3.85 26.43 -33.78
CA VAL A 539 -3.76 27.57 -32.86
C VAL A 539 -4.60 28.76 -33.30
N ASN A 540 -4.75 28.99 -34.62
CA ASN A 540 -5.58 30.06 -35.17
C ASN A 540 -7.10 29.90 -34.90
N ALA A 541 -7.54 28.69 -34.58
CA ALA A 541 -8.94 28.43 -34.20
C ALA A 541 -9.15 28.64 -32.66
N VAL A 542 -8.12 28.90 -31.90
CA VAL A 542 -8.21 29.19 -30.47
C VAL A 542 -8.62 30.67 -30.29
N PRO A 543 -9.75 30.96 -29.62
CA PRO A 543 -10.16 32.34 -29.38
C PRO A 543 -9.15 33.13 -28.57
N ALA A 544 -8.99 34.41 -28.90
CA ALA A 544 -8.13 35.34 -28.19
C ALA A 544 -8.55 35.40 -26.70
N GLY A 545 -7.57 35.48 -25.80
CA GLY A 545 -7.78 35.48 -24.36
C GLY A 545 -7.96 34.08 -23.73
N SER A 546 -8.02 33.00 -24.54
CA SER A 546 -8.06 31.62 -24.03
C SER A 546 -6.76 31.25 -23.32
N LEU A 547 -6.88 30.39 -22.30
CA LEU A 547 -5.73 29.85 -21.54
C LEU A 547 -5.34 28.47 -22.05
N VAL A 548 -4.06 28.17 -22.08
CA VAL A 548 -3.52 26.86 -22.48
C VAL A 548 -2.58 26.36 -21.40
N LEU A 549 -2.85 25.17 -20.84
CA LEU A 549 -1.92 24.46 -19.96
C LEU A 549 -1.05 23.52 -20.80
N ALA A 550 0.26 23.60 -20.64
CA ALA A 550 1.22 22.77 -21.37
C ALA A 550 2.41 22.38 -20.51
N ASN A 551 3.12 21.33 -20.91
CA ASN A 551 4.43 21.02 -20.34
C ASN A 551 5.48 22.04 -20.80
N ILE A 552 6.41 22.38 -19.93
CA ILE A 552 7.59 23.14 -20.30
C ILE A 552 8.48 22.24 -21.17
N GLY A 553 8.99 22.79 -22.27
CA GLY A 553 9.81 22.05 -23.22
C GLY A 553 9.03 21.22 -24.25
N ASP A 554 7.71 21.42 -24.36
CA ASP A 554 6.95 20.87 -25.48
C ASP A 554 7.34 21.62 -26.78
N PRO A 555 7.98 20.94 -27.77
CA PRO A 555 8.51 21.62 -28.95
C PRO A 555 7.43 22.30 -29.78
N SER A 556 6.20 21.76 -29.80
CA SER A 556 5.09 22.33 -30.55
C SER A 556 4.58 23.61 -29.91
N VAL A 557 4.48 23.63 -28.60
CA VAL A 557 4.05 24.80 -27.82
C VAL A 557 5.16 25.87 -27.79
N ASP A 558 6.42 25.46 -27.56
CA ASP A 558 7.56 26.40 -27.54
C ASP A 558 7.78 27.10 -28.88
N ARG A 559 7.42 26.45 -30.01
CA ARG A 559 7.41 27.10 -31.34
C ARG A 559 6.38 28.24 -31.36
N LEU A 560 5.13 27.98 -30.96
CA LEU A 560 4.06 28.98 -30.94
C LEU A 560 4.36 30.16 -30.02
N VAL A 561 5.12 29.93 -28.94
CA VAL A 561 5.60 31.00 -28.07
C VAL A 561 6.66 31.85 -28.76
N ARG A 562 7.58 31.22 -29.51
CA ARG A 562 8.61 31.97 -30.29
C ARG A 562 8.00 32.78 -31.44
N ASP A 563 6.98 32.22 -32.10
CA ASP A 563 6.27 32.84 -33.20
C ASP A 563 5.31 33.96 -32.74
N GLY A 564 5.20 34.16 -31.42
CA GLY A 564 4.34 35.19 -30.81
C GLY A 564 2.85 34.87 -30.78
N GLU A 565 2.47 33.63 -31.15
CA GLU A 565 1.08 33.19 -31.18
C GLU A 565 0.52 32.84 -29.81
N LEU A 566 1.39 32.42 -28.88
CA LEU A 566 1.07 32.19 -27.50
C LEU A 566 2.01 32.98 -26.58
N LYS A 567 1.46 33.59 -25.54
CA LYS A 567 2.23 34.31 -24.53
C LYS A 567 2.29 33.51 -23.23
N ARG A 568 3.48 33.26 -22.71
CA ARG A 568 3.64 32.63 -21.37
C ARG A 568 3.18 33.61 -20.28
N VAL A 569 2.19 33.20 -19.48
CA VAL A 569 1.59 34.05 -18.44
C VAL A 569 1.86 33.53 -17.03
N SER A 570 2.18 32.25 -16.87
CA SER A 570 2.57 31.68 -15.58
C SER A 570 3.44 30.42 -15.77
N THR A 571 4.26 30.14 -14.79
CA THR A 571 5.04 28.91 -14.67
C THR A 571 4.72 28.29 -13.31
N ILE A 572 4.34 27.03 -13.30
CA ILE A 572 3.98 26.31 -12.08
C ILE A 572 5.26 25.71 -11.49
N VAL A 573 5.55 26.11 -10.26
CA VAL A 573 6.69 25.61 -9.50
C VAL A 573 6.23 24.44 -8.65
N ASP A 574 7.02 23.38 -8.63
CA ASP A 574 6.79 22.18 -7.82
C ASP A 574 7.42 22.32 -6.42
N GLU A 575 7.09 21.41 -5.51
CA GLU A 575 7.63 21.38 -4.14
C GLU A 575 9.17 21.18 -4.10
N ASP A 576 9.74 20.50 -5.09
CA ASP A 576 11.19 20.32 -5.24
C ASP A 576 11.89 21.52 -5.93
N GLY A 577 11.12 22.55 -6.33
CA GLY A 577 11.60 23.70 -7.10
C GLY A 577 11.60 23.46 -8.62
N GLY A 578 11.27 22.26 -9.08
CA GLY A 578 11.12 21.92 -10.50
C GLY A 578 10.00 22.73 -11.16
N ARG A 579 10.06 22.80 -12.49
CA ARG A 579 9.09 23.56 -13.31
C ARG A 579 8.65 22.67 -14.46
N PHE A 580 7.47 22.03 -14.32
CA PHE A 580 6.97 21.08 -15.30
C PHE A 580 5.85 21.64 -16.16
N PHE A 581 5.05 22.54 -15.61
CA PHE A 581 3.88 23.10 -16.28
C PHE A 581 3.99 24.61 -16.48
N THR A 582 3.46 25.06 -17.61
CA THR A 582 3.29 26.48 -17.92
C THR A 582 1.87 26.76 -18.37
N ILE A 583 1.37 27.94 -18.01
CA ILE A 583 0.11 28.47 -18.50
C ILE A 583 0.44 29.55 -19.53
N LEU A 584 -0.19 29.43 -20.68
CA LEU A 584 -0.05 30.32 -21.82
C LEU A 584 -1.39 30.99 -22.11
N GLN A 585 -1.36 32.11 -22.77
CA GLN A 585 -2.54 32.82 -23.25
C GLN A 585 -2.41 33.08 -24.73
N ARG A 586 -3.53 32.85 -25.47
CA ARG A 586 -3.65 33.18 -26.87
C ARG A 586 -3.88 34.68 -27.07
#